data_c7f53ced347dbfb2d5e91cfe51c28229
#
_entry.id   c7f53ced347dbfb2d5e91cfe51c28229
#
_cell.length_a   1.000
_cell.length_b   1.000
_cell.length_c   1.000
_cell.angle_alpha   90.00
_cell.angle_beta   90.00
_cell.angle_gamma   90.00
#
_symmetry.space_group_name_H-M   'P 1'
#
loop_
_entity.id
_entity.type
_entity.pdbx_description
1 polymer ?
#
loop_
_entity_poly.entity_id
_entity_poly.type
_entity_poly.pdbx_seq_one_letter_code
_entity_poly.pdbx_strand_id
1 'polypeptide(L)'
;MQMKKYAEITWARKVLGLPEEVTREQIRRSYRDLIKQWHPDSCSEENAERCKEMAASINSAYKILSAYCDQYKISFSEEEVTKYLSEDEWWFRRFGKDPLWGKH
;
A
#
# COMPACT_ATOMS: atom_id res chain seq x y z
N MET A 1 -6.22 -22.64 5.04
CA MET A 1 -6.46 -21.31 5.64
C MET A 1 -5.52 -20.26 5.11
N GLN A 2 -4.22 -20.51 5.16
CA GLN A 2 -3.24 -19.56 4.66
C GLN A 2 -3.33 -19.39 3.16
N MET A 3 -3.64 -20.46 2.43
CA MET A 3 -3.80 -20.41 0.98
C MET A 3 -4.96 -19.49 0.59
N LYS A 4 -6.06 -19.56 1.34
CA LYS A 4 -7.21 -18.72 1.07
C LYS A 4 -6.86 -17.25 1.28
N LYS A 5 -6.15 -16.96 2.37
CA LYS A 5 -5.76 -15.59 2.66
C LYS A 5 -4.77 -15.07 1.62
N TYR A 6 -3.86 -15.89 1.21
CA TYR A 6 -2.91 -15.52 0.16
C TYR A 6 -3.63 -15.22 -1.15
N ALA A 7 -4.62 -16.02 -1.48
CA ALA A 7 -5.40 -15.81 -2.70
C ALA A 7 -6.16 -14.50 -2.64
N GLU A 8 -6.73 -14.17 -1.49
CA GLU A 8 -7.47 -12.91 -1.32
C GLU A 8 -6.53 -11.72 -1.48
N ILE A 9 -5.37 -11.78 -0.84
CA ILE A 9 -4.40 -10.69 -0.91
C ILE A 9 -3.89 -10.53 -2.34
N THR A 10 -3.62 -11.64 -3.02
CA THR A 10 -3.16 -11.60 -4.39
C THR A 10 -4.22 -10.99 -5.31
N TRP A 11 -5.47 -11.39 -5.12
CA TRP A 11 -6.57 -10.83 -5.88
C TRP A 11 -6.65 -9.31 -5.66
N ALA A 12 -6.58 -8.88 -4.40
CA ALA A 12 -6.66 -7.46 -4.07
C ALA A 12 -5.52 -6.68 -4.69
N ARG A 13 -4.32 -7.24 -4.64
CA ARG A 13 -3.16 -6.61 -5.25
C ARG A 13 -3.37 -6.40 -6.74
N LYS A 14 -3.88 -7.40 -7.41
CA LYS A 14 -4.11 -7.33 -8.85
C LYS A 14 -5.22 -6.36 -9.21
N VAL A 15 -6.26 -6.31 -8.39
CA VAL A 15 -7.34 -5.35 -8.62
C VAL A 15 -6.82 -3.91 -8.56
N LEU A 16 -5.93 -3.63 -7.62
CA LEU A 16 -5.35 -2.29 -7.51
C LEU A 16 -4.16 -2.07 -8.44
N GLY A 17 -3.78 -3.09 -9.23
CA GLY A 17 -2.70 -2.95 -10.18
C GLY A 17 -1.34 -2.74 -9.55
N LEU A 18 -1.09 -3.33 -8.41
CA LEU A 18 0.13 -3.12 -7.67
C LEU A 18 1.16 -4.21 -7.92
N PRO A 19 2.45 -3.88 -7.90
CA PRO A 19 3.49 -4.89 -7.93
C PRO A 19 3.54 -5.63 -6.60
N GLU A 20 4.42 -6.61 -6.50
CA GLU A 20 4.49 -7.42 -5.30
C GLU A 20 5.01 -6.68 -4.08
N GLU A 21 5.83 -5.67 -4.27
CA GLU A 21 6.37 -4.88 -3.17
C GLU A 21 5.93 -3.44 -3.32
N VAL A 22 5.23 -2.95 -2.32
CA VAL A 22 4.72 -1.59 -2.34
C VAL A 22 4.72 -1.00 -0.93
N THR A 23 4.67 0.31 -0.87
CA THR A 23 4.47 1.01 0.39
C THR A 23 2.98 1.27 0.59
N ARG A 24 2.61 1.62 1.82
CA ARG A 24 1.22 1.99 2.10
C ARG A 24 0.79 3.19 1.26
N GLU A 25 1.71 4.11 1.03
CA GLU A 25 1.40 5.29 0.23
C GLU A 25 1.07 4.91 -1.21
N GLN A 26 1.81 3.95 -1.76
CA GLN A 26 1.52 3.48 -3.11
C GLN A 26 0.16 2.80 -3.18
N ILE A 27 -0.21 2.06 -2.14
CA ILE A 27 -1.53 1.43 -2.08
C ILE A 27 -2.62 2.50 -2.07
N ARG A 28 -2.46 3.53 -1.24
CA ARG A 28 -3.45 4.60 -1.15
C ARG A 28 -3.58 5.36 -2.45
N ARG A 29 -2.45 5.65 -3.08
CA ARG A 29 -2.45 6.40 -4.33
C ARG A 29 -3.18 5.62 -5.42
N SER A 30 -2.87 4.33 -5.52
CA SER A 30 -3.51 3.48 -6.51
C SER A 30 -5.02 3.43 -6.28
N TYR A 31 -5.41 3.28 -5.03
CA TYR A 31 -6.82 3.26 -4.67
C TYR A 31 -7.51 4.56 -5.07
N ARG A 32 -6.92 5.70 -4.72
CA ARG A 32 -7.52 7.01 -5.04
C ARG A 32 -7.67 7.21 -6.54
N ASP A 33 -6.64 6.85 -7.29
CA ASP A 33 -6.68 7.02 -8.74
C ASP A 33 -7.76 6.15 -9.38
N LEU A 34 -7.86 4.90 -8.91
CA LEU A 34 -8.85 3.98 -9.46
C LEU A 34 -10.28 4.38 -9.06
N ILE A 35 -10.47 4.85 -7.84
CA ILE A 35 -11.79 5.28 -7.40
C ILE A 35 -12.25 6.50 -8.20
N LYS A 36 -11.34 7.43 -8.50
CA LYS A 36 -11.68 8.58 -9.35
C LYS A 36 -12.14 8.12 -10.72
N GLN A 37 -11.46 7.13 -11.26
CA GLN A 37 -11.77 6.62 -12.59
C GLN A 37 -13.11 5.88 -12.63
N TRP A 38 -13.41 5.12 -11.60
CA TRP A 38 -14.58 4.25 -11.60
C TRP A 38 -15.71 4.67 -10.68
N HIS A 39 -15.61 5.87 -10.11
CA HIS A 39 -16.66 6.33 -9.22
C HIS A 39 -17.98 6.47 -9.98
N PRO A 40 -19.10 6.01 -9.40
CA PRO A 40 -20.40 6.06 -10.10
C PRO A 40 -20.76 7.45 -10.58
N ASP A 41 -20.39 8.48 -9.81
CA ASP A 41 -20.70 9.86 -10.21
C ASP A 41 -19.95 10.32 -11.45
N SER A 42 -18.86 9.63 -11.77
CA SER A 42 -18.02 9.97 -12.93
C SER A 42 -18.40 9.17 -14.17
N CYS A 43 -19.34 8.26 -14.05
CA CYS A 43 -19.69 7.37 -15.14
C CYS A 43 -20.95 7.79 -15.86
N SER A 44 -21.01 7.48 -17.14
CA SER A 44 -22.24 7.67 -17.90
C SER A 44 -23.26 6.64 -17.46
N GLU A 45 -24.52 6.91 -17.77
CA GLU A 45 -25.61 5.97 -17.44
C GLU A 45 -25.41 4.62 -18.08
N GLU A 46 -24.82 4.60 -19.26
CA GLU A 46 -24.59 3.34 -19.96
C GLU A 46 -23.64 2.41 -19.21
N ASN A 47 -22.68 3.01 -18.50
CA ASN A 47 -21.66 2.27 -17.77
C ASN A 47 -21.86 2.25 -16.27
N ALA A 48 -23.01 2.74 -15.82
CA ALA A 48 -23.25 2.90 -14.39
C ALA A 48 -23.09 1.57 -13.61
N GLU A 49 -23.61 0.49 -14.17
CA GLU A 49 -23.55 -0.80 -13.50
C GLU A 49 -22.10 -1.31 -13.44
N ARG A 50 -21.38 -1.15 -14.52
CA ARG A 50 -19.98 -1.57 -14.54
C ARG A 50 -19.14 -0.77 -13.56
N CYS A 51 -19.35 0.55 -13.49
CA CYS A 51 -18.62 1.38 -12.55
C CYS A 51 -18.94 1.03 -11.11
N LYS A 52 -20.19 0.69 -10.85
CA LYS A 52 -20.60 0.27 -9.52
C LYS A 52 -19.87 -1.01 -9.11
N GLU A 53 -19.79 -1.97 -10.01
CA GLU A 53 -19.10 -3.23 -9.75
C GLU A 53 -17.61 -3.02 -9.56
N MET A 54 -17.02 -2.19 -10.42
CA MET A 54 -15.59 -1.90 -10.31
C MET A 54 -15.26 -1.17 -9.02
N ALA A 55 -16.07 -0.18 -8.66
CA ALA A 55 -15.86 0.55 -7.41
C ALA A 55 -15.97 -0.38 -6.20
N ALA A 56 -16.92 -1.31 -6.24
CA ALA A 56 -17.07 -2.26 -5.15
C ALA A 56 -15.84 -3.17 -5.03
N SER A 57 -15.32 -3.64 -6.16
CA SER A 57 -14.11 -4.47 -6.16
C SER A 57 -12.90 -3.69 -5.65
N ILE A 58 -12.75 -2.44 -6.09
CA ILE A 58 -11.65 -1.59 -5.66
C ILE A 58 -11.72 -1.34 -4.16
N ASN A 59 -12.90 -1.06 -3.65
CA ASN A 59 -13.09 -0.85 -2.22
C ASN A 59 -12.78 -2.11 -1.41
N SER A 60 -13.23 -3.26 -1.89
CA SER A 60 -12.95 -4.53 -1.22
C SER A 60 -11.45 -4.83 -1.22
N ALA A 61 -10.80 -4.60 -2.35
CA ALA A 61 -9.38 -4.84 -2.46
C ALA A 61 -8.58 -3.96 -1.51
N TYR A 62 -8.94 -2.68 -1.44
CA TYR A 62 -8.27 -1.77 -0.54
C TYR A 62 -8.43 -2.18 0.92
N LYS A 63 -9.64 -2.62 1.28
CA LYS A 63 -9.92 -3.07 2.62
C LYS A 63 -9.07 -4.30 3.00
N ILE A 64 -8.97 -5.24 2.08
CA ILE A 64 -8.17 -6.44 2.31
C ILE A 64 -6.69 -6.08 2.50
N LEU A 65 -6.14 -5.25 1.64
CA LEU A 65 -4.74 -4.88 1.73
C LEU A 65 -4.45 -4.03 2.97
N SER A 66 -5.38 -3.14 3.34
CA SER A 66 -5.21 -2.34 4.54
C SER A 66 -5.17 -3.20 5.79
N ALA A 67 -6.06 -4.20 5.86
CA ALA A 67 -6.09 -5.11 6.99
C ALA A 67 -4.79 -5.92 7.07
N TYR A 68 -4.29 -6.35 5.93
CA TYR A 68 -3.03 -7.08 5.89
C TYR A 68 -1.88 -6.22 6.38
N CYS A 69 -1.82 -4.97 5.91
CA CYS A 69 -0.78 -4.03 6.33
C CYS A 69 -0.83 -3.76 7.83
N ASP A 70 -2.04 -3.67 8.39
CA ASP A 70 -2.19 -3.42 9.81
C ASP A 70 -1.66 -4.56 10.68
N GLN A 71 -1.66 -5.76 10.14
CA GLN A 71 -1.16 -6.93 10.86
C GLN A 71 0.32 -7.20 10.62
N TYR A 72 0.89 -6.54 9.64
CA TYR A 72 2.27 -6.76 9.27
C TYR A 72 3.19 -6.14 10.30
N LYS A 73 4.10 -6.95 10.82
CA LYS A 73 5.06 -6.48 11.82
C LYS A 73 6.19 -5.73 11.13
N ILE A 74 6.32 -4.47 11.48
CA ILE A 74 7.38 -3.65 10.95
C ILE A 74 8.60 -3.80 11.86
N SER A 75 9.75 -4.07 11.27
CA SER A 75 10.97 -4.28 12.03
C SER A 75 11.80 -2.99 12.05
N PHE A 76 12.28 -2.65 13.24
CA PHE A 76 13.18 -1.53 13.41
C PHE A 76 14.61 -1.98 13.65
N SER A 77 14.90 -3.23 13.34
CA SER A 77 16.26 -3.73 13.46
C SER A 77 17.18 -2.99 12.50
N GLU A 78 18.45 -2.90 12.86
CA GLU A 78 19.42 -2.22 12.02
C GLU A 78 19.47 -2.83 10.62
N GLU A 79 19.41 -4.14 10.57
CA GLU A 79 19.47 -4.86 9.30
C GLU A 79 18.32 -4.46 8.38
N GLU A 80 17.10 -4.41 8.92
CA GLU A 80 15.96 -4.07 8.11
C GLU A 80 15.93 -2.60 7.73
N VAL A 81 16.22 -1.74 8.68
CA VAL A 81 16.17 -0.30 8.45
C VAL A 81 17.16 0.11 7.38
N THR A 82 18.38 -0.45 7.43
CA THR A 82 19.41 -0.08 6.46
C THR A 82 19.07 -0.48 5.03
N LYS A 83 18.23 -1.49 4.84
CA LYS A 83 17.83 -1.88 3.50
C LYS A 83 17.07 -0.77 2.77
N TYR A 84 16.42 0.11 3.51
CA TYR A 84 15.55 1.13 2.92
C TYR A 84 16.08 2.53 3.05
N LEU A 85 17.28 2.68 3.60
CA LEU A 85 17.89 4.00 3.71
C LEU A 85 18.67 4.31 2.44
N SER A 86 18.64 5.57 2.04
CA SER A 86 19.53 6.03 0.98
C SER A 86 20.94 5.98 1.53
N GLU A 87 21.92 6.11 0.63
CA GLU A 87 23.31 6.09 1.04
C GLU A 87 23.62 7.19 2.06
N ASP A 88 23.06 8.36 1.82
CA ASP A 88 23.25 9.49 2.74
C ASP A 88 22.58 9.22 4.07
N GLU A 89 21.37 8.71 4.04
CA GLU A 89 20.64 8.38 5.26
C GLU A 89 21.37 7.30 6.05
N TRP A 90 21.89 6.31 5.37
CA TRP A 90 22.64 5.25 6.01
C TRP A 90 23.88 5.82 6.70
N TRP A 91 24.57 6.73 6.01
CA TRP A 91 25.76 7.35 6.55
C TRP A 91 25.46 8.14 7.82
N PHE A 92 24.41 8.94 7.78
CA PHE A 92 23.99 9.71 8.95
C PHE A 92 23.63 8.81 10.12
N ARG A 93 22.94 7.73 9.81
CA ARG A 93 22.53 6.80 10.84
C ARG A 93 23.75 6.17 11.52
N ARG A 94 24.77 5.92 10.76
CA ARG A 94 25.94 5.23 11.25
C ARG A 94 26.90 6.17 11.98
N PHE A 95 27.07 7.36 11.47
CA PHE A 95 28.05 8.32 11.97
C PHE A 95 27.46 9.59 12.55
N GLY A 96 26.21 9.80 12.33
CA GLY A 96 25.52 11.00 12.79
C GLY A 96 24.82 10.86 14.12
N LYS A 97 25.35 10.05 15.00
CA LYS A 97 24.77 9.84 16.32
C LYS A 97 25.11 10.96 17.27
N ASP A 98 25.06 12.09 16.77
CA ASP A 98 25.23 13.31 17.52
C ASP A 98 24.02 13.49 18.43
N PRO A 99 24.20 13.99 19.65
CA PRO A 99 23.07 14.27 20.54
C PRO A 99 22.02 15.16 19.91
N LEU A 100 22.43 16.01 18.99
CA LEU A 100 21.50 16.88 18.30
C LEU A 100 20.48 16.09 17.49
N TRP A 101 20.91 14.99 16.93
CA TRP A 101 20.00 14.13 16.18
C TRP A 101 19.02 13.42 17.08
N GLY A 102 19.50 13.01 18.22
CA GLY A 102 18.65 12.29 19.16
C GLY A 102 17.56 13.13 19.76
N LYS A 103 17.66 14.43 19.66
CA LYS A 103 16.67 15.33 20.23
C LYS A 103 15.49 15.61 19.32
N HIS A 104 15.59 15.12 18.14
CA HIS A 104 14.53 15.32 17.16
C HIS A 104 13.78 14.05 16.88
#